data_6b53c0594f5fc14ba068916663d67013
#
_entry.id   6b53c0594f5fc14ba068916663d67013
#
_cell.length_a   1.000
_cell.length_b   1.000
_cell.length_c   1.000
_cell.angle_alpha   90.00
_cell.angle_beta   90.00
_cell.angle_gamma   90.00
#
_symmetry.space_group_name_H-M   'P 1'
#
loop_
_entity.id
_entity.type
_entity.pdbx_description
1 polymer ?
#
loop_
_entity_poly.entity_id
_entity_poly.type
_entity_poly.pdbx_seq_one_letter_code
_entity_poly.pdbx_strand_id
1 'polypeptide(L)'
;MLLEFSTFPIGSGESLSKDVAGVIDIIEKSGLPHKTHAMGTVVEGEWNELMELVRKCHFALAENHNRVTTRIVIDDRKGASGRINGKIDSIESHLGREINK
;
A
#
# COMPACT_ATOMS: atom_id res chain seq x y z
N MET A 1 -9.40 -3.31 8.08
CA MET A 1 -7.99 -3.33 8.52
C MET A 1 -7.14 -2.48 7.62
N LEU A 2 -6.01 -2.05 8.12
CA LEU A 2 -4.99 -1.37 7.33
C LEU A 2 -3.90 -2.36 6.94
N LEU A 3 -3.42 -2.22 5.73
CA LEU A 3 -2.27 -2.97 5.25
C LEU A 3 -1.33 -1.99 4.56
N GLU A 4 -0.06 -1.98 5.00
CA GLU A 4 0.98 -1.27 4.28
C GLU A 4 1.82 -2.29 3.53
N PHE A 5 2.10 -2.03 2.26
CA PHE A 5 2.99 -2.92 1.52
C PHE A 5 3.88 -2.14 0.56
N SER A 6 5.00 -2.77 0.27
CA SER A 6 5.88 -2.36 -0.82
C SER A 6 6.28 -3.60 -1.60
N THR A 7 6.37 -3.50 -2.90
CA THR A 7 6.80 -4.59 -3.76
C THR A 7 7.68 -4.02 -4.87
N PHE A 8 8.82 -4.63 -5.09
CA PHE A 8 9.75 -4.18 -6.12
C PHE A 8 10.67 -5.31 -6.57
N PRO A 9 11.13 -5.25 -7.82
CA PRO A 9 12.06 -6.26 -8.32
C PRO A 9 13.47 -5.97 -7.82
N ILE A 10 14.27 -7.03 -7.66
CA ILE A 10 15.67 -6.94 -7.26
C ILE A 10 16.53 -7.34 -8.44
N GLY A 11 17.58 -6.55 -8.69
CA GLY A 11 18.53 -6.84 -9.76
C GLY A 11 18.04 -6.51 -11.16
N SER A 12 16.99 -5.72 -11.28
CA SER A 12 16.36 -5.39 -12.57
C SER A 12 16.95 -4.16 -13.26
N GLY A 13 17.94 -3.50 -12.67
CA GLY A 13 18.56 -2.30 -13.25
C GLY A 13 17.71 -1.05 -13.06
N GLU A 14 17.68 -0.19 -14.07
CA GLU A 14 17.17 1.19 -13.94
C GLU A 14 15.66 1.37 -14.20
N SER A 15 14.91 0.30 -14.51
CA SER A 15 13.51 0.42 -14.94
C SER A 15 12.49 0.38 -13.81
N LEU A 16 12.85 0.76 -12.60
CA LEU A 16 11.96 0.69 -11.43
C LEU A 16 10.72 1.56 -11.57
N SER A 17 10.84 2.75 -12.18
CA SER A 17 9.70 3.66 -12.32
C SER A 17 8.55 3.06 -13.11
N LYS A 18 8.85 2.30 -14.16
CA LYS A 18 7.83 1.63 -14.97
C LYS A 18 7.13 0.55 -14.17
N ASP A 19 7.89 -0.24 -13.42
CA ASP A 19 7.34 -1.31 -12.57
C ASP A 19 6.47 -0.72 -11.46
N VAL A 20 6.93 0.33 -10.80
CA VAL A 20 6.17 1.01 -9.75
C VAL A 20 4.89 1.61 -10.32
N ALA A 21 4.94 2.22 -11.50
CA ALA A 21 3.75 2.77 -12.15
C ALA A 21 2.70 1.69 -12.41
N GLY A 22 3.13 0.50 -12.84
CA GLY A 22 2.22 -0.63 -13.05
C GLY A 22 1.54 -1.09 -11.77
N VAL A 23 2.28 -1.13 -10.67
CA VAL A 23 1.74 -1.49 -9.36
C VAL A 23 0.72 -0.44 -8.89
N ILE A 24 1.04 0.83 -9.02
CA ILE A 24 0.13 1.92 -8.63
C ILE A 24 -1.18 1.83 -9.44
N ASP A 25 -1.09 1.55 -10.73
CA ASP A 25 -2.27 1.38 -11.57
C ASP A 25 -3.19 0.26 -11.06
N ILE A 26 -2.63 -0.87 -10.66
CA ILE A 26 -3.39 -1.97 -10.07
C ILE A 26 -4.08 -1.52 -8.78
N ILE A 27 -3.37 -0.80 -7.93
CA ILE A 27 -3.92 -0.30 -6.67
C ILE A 27 -5.08 0.65 -6.93
N GLU A 28 -4.93 1.60 -7.83
CA GLU A 28 -5.99 2.55 -8.17
C GLU A 28 -7.22 1.84 -8.73
N LYS A 29 -7.04 0.85 -9.58
CA LYS A 29 -8.15 0.08 -10.16
C LYS A 29 -8.87 -0.80 -9.17
N SER A 30 -8.27 -1.10 -8.01
CA SER A 30 -8.91 -1.90 -6.98
C SER A 30 -10.14 -1.21 -6.36
N GLY A 31 -10.18 0.12 -6.41
CA GLY A 31 -11.24 0.90 -5.77
C GLY A 31 -11.14 0.97 -4.25
N LEU A 32 -10.14 0.34 -3.64
CA LEU A 32 -9.95 0.38 -2.19
C LEU A 32 -9.34 1.72 -1.77
N PRO A 33 -9.72 2.25 -0.60
CA PRO A 33 -9.07 3.44 -0.04
C PRO A 33 -7.58 3.19 0.13
N HIS A 34 -6.76 4.12 -0.33
CA HIS A 34 -5.30 3.94 -0.28
C HIS A 34 -4.57 5.27 -0.29
N LYS A 35 -3.32 5.25 0.17
CA LYS A 35 -2.37 6.36 0.05
C LYS A 35 -0.99 5.81 -0.29
N THR A 36 -0.38 6.36 -1.30
CA THR A 36 0.99 6.03 -1.69
C THR A 36 1.96 7.07 -1.11
N HIS A 37 3.07 6.60 -0.61
CA HIS A 37 4.16 7.44 -0.10
C HIS A 37 5.50 6.90 -0.59
N ALA A 38 6.59 7.57 -0.22
CA ALA A 38 7.92 7.26 -0.75
C ALA A 38 8.39 5.83 -0.43
N MET A 39 7.85 5.20 0.63
CA MET A 39 8.28 3.88 1.10
C MET A 39 7.27 2.76 0.83
N GLY A 40 6.12 3.06 0.26
CA GLY A 40 5.11 2.04 0.00
C GLY A 40 3.71 2.62 -0.12
N THR A 41 2.72 1.76 0.04
CA THR A 41 1.31 2.12 -0.05
C THR A 41 0.54 1.56 1.13
N VAL A 42 -0.33 2.39 1.71
CA VAL A 42 -1.28 1.97 2.73
C VAL A 42 -2.64 1.78 2.07
N VAL A 43 -3.28 0.66 2.34
CA VAL A 43 -4.59 0.31 1.80
C VAL A 43 -5.50 -0.11 2.93
N GLU A 44 -6.77 0.22 2.82
CA GLU A 44 -7.77 -0.20 3.81
C GLU A 44 -8.82 -1.11 3.16
N GLY A 45 -9.18 -2.20 3.85
CA GLY A 45 -10.17 -3.14 3.36
C GLY A 45 -10.26 -4.38 4.25
N GLU A 46 -10.95 -5.39 3.75
CA GLU A 46 -11.04 -6.68 4.39
C GLU A 46 -9.87 -7.58 3.98
N TRP A 47 -9.59 -8.58 4.78
CA TRP A 47 -8.45 -9.48 4.55
C TRP A 47 -8.37 -10.00 3.12
N ASN A 48 -9.47 -10.55 2.60
CA ASN A 48 -9.46 -11.16 1.28
C ASN A 48 -9.22 -10.13 0.17
N GLU A 49 -9.77 -8.94 0.31
CA GLU A 49 -9.57 -7.85 -0.64
C GLU A 49 -8.11 -7.40 -0.65
N LEU A 50 -7.54 -7.23 0.54
CA LEU A 50 -6.16 -6.75 0.70
C LEU A 50 -5.16 -7.79 0.18
N MET A 51 -5.36 -9.07 0.54
CA MET A 51 -4.48 -10.14 0.09
C MET A 51 -4.56 -10.35 -1.42
N GLU A 52 -5.74 -10.24 -2.01
CA GLU A 52 -5.90 -10.31 -3.46
C GLU A 52 -5.19 -9.16 -4.17
N LEU A 53 -5.26 -7.95 -3.61
CA LEU A 53 -4.55 -6.80 -4.16
C LEU A 53 -3.04 -7.02 -4.12
N VAL A 54 -2.51 -7.45 -2.98
CA VAL A 54 -1.08 -7.75 -2.84
C VAL A 54 -0.65 -8.83 -3.82
N ARG A 55 -1.47 -9.88 -3.96
CA ARG A 55 -1.19 -10.97 -4.90
C ARG A 55 -1.06 -10.44 -6.33
N LYS A 56 -2.00 -9.63 -6.77
CA LYS A 56 -1.96 -9.04 -8.12
C LYS A 56 -0.71 -8.19 -8.35
N CYS A 57 -0.37 -7.36 -7.39
CA CYS A 57 0.81 -6.51 -7.49
C CYS A 57 2.10 -7.32 -7.52
N HIS A 58 2.22 -8.28 -6.62
CA HIS A 58 3.41 -9.13 -6.52
C HIS A 58 3.64 -9.91 -7.82
N PHE A 59 2.62 -10.59 -8.32
CA PHE A 59 2.77 -11.43 -9.50
C PHE A 59 2.84 -10.63 -10.79
N ALA A 60 2.32 -9.41 -10.84
CA ALA A 60 2.56 -8.53 -11.97
C ALA A 60 4.05 -8.24 -12.16
N LEU A 61 4.80 -8.11 -11.05
CA LEU A 61 6.25 -7.96 -11.11
C LEU A 61 6.95 -9.30 -11.35
N ALA A 62 6.50 -10.36 -10.71
CA ALA A 62 7.14 -11.67 -10.78
C ALA A 62 7.07 -12.29 -12.19
N GLU A 63 6.11 -11.88 -13.02
CA GLU A 63 6.04 -12.33 -14.41
C GLU A 63 7.24 -11.87 -15.24
N ASN A 64 7.82 -10.72 -14.91
CA ASN A 64 8.87 -10.10 -15.71
C ASN A 64 10.23 -10.04 -15.00
N HIS A 65 10.30 -10.50 -13.75
CA HIS A 65 11.52 -10.41 -12.94
C HIS A 65 11.77 -11.72 -12.21
N ASN A 66 13.04 -12.08 -12.11
CA ASN A 66 13.44 -13.33 -11.43
C ASN A 66 13.38 -13.23 -9.91
N ARG A 67 13.43 -12.02 -9.37
CA ARG A 67 13.43 -11.81 -7.94
C ARG A 67 12.60 -10.58 -7.58
N VAL A 68 11.61 -10.78 -6.72
CA VAL A 68 10.73 -9.73 -6.23
C VAL A 68 10.70 -9.78 -4.72
N THR A 69 10.85 -8.64 -4.08
CA THR A 69 10.66 -8.51 -2.62
C THR A 69 9.33 -7.83 -2.37
N THR A 70 8.52 -8.44 -1.51
CA THR A 70 7.26 -7.87 -1.06
C THR A 70 7.22 -7.87 0.45
N ARG A 71 7.00 -6.69 1.04
CA ARG A 71 6.88 -6.50 2.49
C ARG A 71 5.45 -6.10 2.81
N ILE A 72 4.88 -6.73 3.81
CA ILE A 72 3.51 -6.50 4.23
C ILE A 72 3.47 -6.26 5.73
N VAL A 73 2.78 -5.21 6.15
CA VAL A 73 2.50 -4.94 7.55
C VAL A 73 0.99 -4.75 7.68
N ILE A 74 0.37 -5.44 8.61
CA ILE A 74 -1.07 -5.38 8.82
C ILE A 74 -1.34 -4.81 10.20
N ASP A 75 -2.28 -3.87 10.25
CA ASP A 75 -2.83 -3.33 11.50
C ASP A 75 -4.33 -3.64 11.49
N ASP A 76 -4.73 -4.60 12.30
CA ASP A 76 -6.10 -5.07 12.38
C ASP A 76 -6.69 -4.71 13.74
N ARG A 77 -7.55 -3.70 13.76
CA ARG A 77 -8.26 -3.27 14.94
C ARG A 77 -9.74 -3.56 14.79
N LYS A 78 -10.27 -4.44 15.62
CA LYS A 78 -11.68 -4.82 15.59
C LYS A 78 -12.60 -3.62 15.74
N GLY A 79 -13.59 -3.54 14.84
CA GLY A 79 -14.58 -2.46 14.87
C GLY A 79 -14.08 -1.13 14.35
N ALA A 80 -12.82 -1.05 13.90
CA ALA A 80 -12.28 0.18 13.34
C ALA A 80 -12.51 0.24 11.83
N SER A 81 -12.80 1.44 11.33
CA SER A 81 -12.92 1.73 9.91
C SER A 81 -12.46 3.16 9.67
N GLY A 82 -12.20 3.52 8.42
CA GLY A 82 -11.74 4.86 8.06
C GLY A 82 -10.38 5.21 8.66
N ARG A 83 -9.50 4.22 8.84
CA ARG A 83 -8.26 4.40 9.60
C ARG A 83 -7.11 5.00 8.81
N ILE A 84 -7.20 5.04 7.49
CA ILE A 84 -6.16 5.70 6.67
C ILE A 84 -5.95 7.15 7.11
N ASN A 85 -7.04 7.87 7.34
CA ASN A 85 -6.97 9.25 7.82
C ASN A 85 -7.23 9.36 9.33
N GLY A 86 -7.90 8.40 9.93
CA GLY A 86 -8.34 8.45 11.31
C GLY A 86 -7.22 8.66 12.32
N LYS A 87 -6.08 7.97 12.14
CA LYS A 87 -4.91 8.15 13.02
C LYS A 87 -4.34 9.55 12.90
N ILE A 88 -4.23 10.07 11.69
CA ILE A 88 -3.73 11.42 11.43
C ILE A 88 -4.70 12.47 11.98
N ASP A 89 -6.00 12.27 11.78
CA ASP A 89 -7.04 13.17 12.27
C ASP A 89 -7.00 13.25 13.80
N SER A 90 -6.81 12.12 14.48
CA SER A 90 -6.67 12.09 15.94
C SER A 90 -5.46 12.87 16.43
N ILE A 91 -4.33 12.74 15.74
CA ILE A 91 -3.11 13.48 16.07
C ILE A 91 -3.34 14.98 15.86
N GLU A 92 -3.91 15.36 14.73
CA GLU A 92 -4.21 16.76 14.42
C GLU A 92 -5.18 17.37 15.43
N SER A 93 -6.18 16.60 15.86
CA SER A 93 -7.14 17.02 16.89
C SER A 93 -6.43 17.31 18.22
N HIS A 94 -5.50 16.45 18.64
CA HIS A 94 -4.72 16.65 19.86
C HIS A 94 -3.76 17.85 19.76
N LEU A 95 -3.19 18.08 18.60
CA LEU A 95 -2.28 19.19 18.36
C LEU A 95 -3.02 20.52 18.12
N GLY A 96 -4.28 20.48 17.71
CA GLY A 96 -5.05 21.66 17.33
C GLY A 96 -4.59 22.29 16.01
N ARG A 97 -3.90 21.52 15.15
CA ARG A 97 -3.42 21.98 13.85
C ARG A 97 -3.17 20.81 12.90
N GLU A 98 -3.10 21.11 11.63
CA GLU A 98 -2.68 20.13 10.64
C GLU A 98 -1.20 19.82 10.78
N ILE A 99 -0.82 18.59 10.43
CA ILE A 99 0.57 18.16 10.38
C ILE A 99 1.01 18.04 8.92
N ASN A 100 2.30 18.00 8.70
CA ASN A 100 2.87 17.74 7.39
C ASN A 100 2.69 16.25 7.04
N LYS A 101 1.93 16.00 5.97
CA LYS A 101 1.56 14.63 5.61
C LYS A 101 1.56 14.40 4.10
#